data_dd254e502450d72d75d16c17e9349034
#
_entry.id   dd254e502450d72d75d16c17e9349034
#
_cell.length_a   1.000
_cell.length_b   1.000
_cell.length_c   1.000
_cell.angle_alpha   90.00
_cell.angle_beta   90.00
_cell.angle_gamma   90.00
#
_symmetry.space_group_name_H-M   'P 1'
#
loop_
_entity.id
_entity.type
_entity.pdbx_description
1 polymer ?
#
loop_
_entity_poly.entity_id
_entity_poly.type
_entity_poly.pdbx_seq_one_letter_code
_entity_poly.pdbx_strand_id
1 'polypeptide(L)'
;YGLVGSEMCIRDRVCTLRHIPIFTFINKMDREARDPFELMENIEEILGIKTYPMNWPIGCGKEFKGVFDRNTRKVLAFSSDGRANGVKKVDETEAELGDPALDELLTPYLHQQLVDEIELLDGAAEEFDLDKVLRGELSPVFFGSALTNFGVEPFLENFLRLTPTPLARVDSLTGETVDPCRDEFSAFIFKIQANMNKAHRDRIAFMRICSGKFERGMEAFHVQ
;
A
#
# COMPACT_ATOMS: atom_id res chain seq x y z
N TYR A 1 -18.22 -14.52 10.74
CA TYR A 1 -17.74 -14.79 9.39
C TYR A 1 -18.31 -13.87 8.29
N GLY A 2 -19.20 -12.93 8.54
CA GLY A 2 -19.93 -12.24 7.48
C GLY A 2 -19.69 -10.74 7.31
N LEU A 3 -19.08 -10.07 8.28
CA LEU A 3 -18.99 -8.59 8.27
C LEU A 3 -17.72 -8.02 7.66
N VAL A 4 -16.58 -8.73 7.79
CA VAL A 4 -15.27 -8.23 7.27
C VAL A 4 -15.24 -8.24 5.74
N GLY A 5 -15.80 -9.25 5.09
CA GLY A 5 -15.85 -9.32 3.62
C GLY A 5 -16.76 -8.26 2.99
N SER A 6 -17.89 -7.95 3.60
CA SER A 6 -18.83 -6.96 3.05
C SER A 6 -18.33 -5.52 3.17
N GLU A 7 -17.62 -5.18 4.24
CA GLU A 7 -17.02 -3.85 4.39
C GLU A 7 -15.85 -3.60 3.42
N MET A 8 -15.01 -4.60 3.18
CA MET A 8 -13.97 -4.52 2.14
C MET A 8 -14.60 -4.29 0.77
N CYS A 9 -15.58 -5.11 0.35
CA CYS A 9 -16.27 -4.94 -0.93
C CYS A 9 -16.92 -3.57 -1.12
N ILE A 10 -17.43 -2.94 -0.04
CA ILE A 10 -18.00 -1.59 -0.12
C ILE A 10 -16.89 -0.55 -0.35
N ARG A 11 -15.76 -0.67 0.34
CA ARG A 11 -14.62 0.24 0.17
C ARG A 11 -14.02 0.12 -1.22
N ASP A 12 -13.83 -1.10 -1.71
CA ASP A 12 -13.31 -1.37 -3.05
C ASP A 12 -14.19 -0.73 -4.13
N ARG A 13 -15.51 -0.90 -4.04
CA ARG A 13 -16.47 -0.24 -4.95
C ARG A 13 -16.37 1.28 -4.89
N VAL A 14 -16.20 1.86 -3.70
CA VAL A 14 -16.04 3.32 -3.56
C VAL A 14 -14.72 3.77 -4.19
N CYS A 15 -13.64 3.03 -4.00
CA CYS A 15 -12.35 3.32 -4.62
C CYS A 15 -12.45 3.26 -6.15
N THR A 16 -13.03 2.21 -6.69
CA THR A 16 -13.24 2.04 -8.13
C THR A 16 -14.08 3.16 -8.73
N LEU A 17 -15.24 3.48 -8.09
CA LEU A 17 -16.13 4.56 -8.55
C LEU A 17 -15.50 5.96 -8.52
N ARG A 18 -14.50 6.15 -7.68
CA ARG A 18 -13.83 7.44 -7.49
C ARG A 18 -12.43 7.48 -8.09
N HIS A 19 -12.02 6.41 -8.77
CA HIS A 19 -10.68 6.26 -9.33
C HIS A 19 -9.58 6.50 -8.27
N ILE A 20 -9.78 5.94 -7.07
CA ILE A 20 -8.80 6.01 -5.98
C ILE A 20 -7.86 4.83 -6.14
N PRO A 21 -6.54 5.05 -6.20
CA PRO A 21 -5.55 3.99 -6.28
C PRO A 21 -5.68 2.98 -5.13
N ILE A 22 -5.59 1.70 -5.45
CA ILE A 22 -5.61 0.61 -4.48
C ILE A 22 -4.23 -0.03 -4.47
N PHE A 23 -3.61 -0.09 -3.30
CA PHE A 23 -2.37 -0.80 -3.05
C PHE A 23 -2.69 -2.07 -2.26
N THR A 24 -2.15 -3.18 -2.69
CA THR A 24 -2.39 -4.47 -2.07
C THR A 24 -1.13 -4.96 -1.35
N PHE A 25 -1.25 -5.28 -0.06
CA PHE A 25 -0.19 -5.91 0.72
C PHE A 25 -0.62 -7.32 1.13
N ILE A 26 -0.01 -8.34 0.54
CA ILE A 26 -0.23 -9.74 0.88
C ILE A 26 0.60 -10.06 2.12
N ASN A 27 -0.09 -10.11 3.24
CA ASN A 27 0.49 -10.24 4.57
C ASN A 27 0.60 -11.71 5.00
N LYS A 28 1.41 -11.96 6.01
CA LYS A 28 1.61 -13.26 6.68
C LYS A 28 2.37 -14.29 5.84
N MET A 29 3.32 -13.84 5.02
CA MET A 29 4.21 -14.75 4.30
C MET A 29 5.09 -15.59 5.24
N ASP A 30 5.17 -15.25 6.52
CA ASP A 30 5.77 -16.04 7.60
C ASP A 30 4.96 -17.30 7.97
N ARG A 31 3.83 -17.53 7.33
CA ARG A 31 2.99 -18.73 7.46
C ARG A 31 2.85 -19.43 6.12
N GLU A 32 2.41 -20.68 6.15
CA GLU A 32 2.04 -21.38 4.92
C GLU A 32 0.99 -20.58 4.16
N ALA A 33 1.27 -20.30 2.92
CA ALA A 33 0.46 -19.50 2.03
C ALA A 33 0.14 -20.30 0.75
N ARG A 34 -0.86 -19.83 0.01
CA ARG A 34 -1.13 -20.31 -1.34
C ARG A 34 -0.04 -19.78 -2.29
N ASP A 35 0.00 -20.37 -3.46
CA ASP A 35 0.86 -19.92 -4.54
C ASP A 35 0.66 -18.40 -4.81
N PRO A 36 1.74 -17.60 -4.93
CA PRO A 36 1.64 -16.17 -5.18
C PRO A 36 0.85 -15.79 -6.44
N PHE A 37 0.95 -16.60 -7.51
CA PHE A 37 0.18 -16.37 -8.75
C PHE A 37 -1.31 -16.57 -8.52
N GLU A 38 -1.71 -17.63 -7.79
CA GLU A 38 -3.12 -17.86 -7.41
C GLU A 38 -3.66 -16.71 -6.54
N LEU A 39 -2.85 -16.17 -5.64
CA LEU A 39 -3.25 -15.05 -4.80
C LEU A 39 -3.49 -13.79 -5.63
N MET A 40 -2.64 -13.52 -6.62
CA MET A 40 -2.81 -12.38 -7.52
C MET A 40 -4.06 -12.53 -8.39
N GLU A 41 -4.27 -13.72 -9.00
CA GLU A 41 -5.47 -14.01 -9.78
C GLU A 41 -6.75 -13.82 -8.95
N ASN A 42 -6.77 -14.30 -7.73
CA ASN A 42 -7.91 -14.11 -6.82
C ASN A 42 -8.18 -12.64 -6.49
N ILE A 43 -7.12 -11.81 -6.34
CA ILE A 43 -7.26 -10.37 -6.14
C ILE A 43 -7.86 -9.72 -7.38
N GLU A 44 -7.42 -10.09 -8.57
CA GLU A 44 -7.96 -9.58 -9.85
C GLU A 44 -9.43 -9.94 -10.01
N GLU A 45 -9.83 -11.17 -9.69
CA GLU A 45 -11.23 -11.60 -9.72
C GLU A 45 -12.12 -10.80 -8.75
N ILE A 46 -11.63 -10.57 -7.53
CA ILE A 46 -12.40 -9.87 -6.48
C ILE A 46 -12.50 -8.37 -6.74
N LEU A 47 -11.40 -7.73 -7.10
CA LEU A 47 -11.34 -6.29 -7.30
C LEU A 47 -11.81 -5.86 -8.69
N GLY A 48 -11.71 -6.74 -9.69
CA GLY A 48 -12.01 -6.43 -11.08
C GLY A 48 -10.99 -5.47 -11.73
N ILE A 49 -9.78 -5.39 -11.16
CA ILE A 49 -8.66 -4.60 -11.67
C ILE A 49 -7.43 -5.47 -11.83
N LYS A 50 -6.50 -5.05 -12.68
CA LYS A 50 -5.23 -5.77 -12.87
C LYS A 50 -4.30 -5.59 -11.68
N THR A 51 -3.43 -6.56 -11.48
CA THR A 51 -2.38 -6.52 -10.46
C THR A 51 -1.00 -6.43 -11.09
N TYR A 52 -0.07 -5.77 -10.38
CA TYR A 52 1.34 -5.76 -10.74
C TYR A 52 2.19 -6.03 -9.49
N PRO A 53 2.92 -7.15 -9.42
CA PRO A 53 3.79 -7.43 -8.30
C PRO A 53 5.01 -6.50 -8.34
N MET A 54 5.11 -5.66 -7.31
CA MET A 54 6.26 -4.76 -7.12
C MET A 54 7.44 -5.50 -6.53
N ASN A 55 7.16 -6.49 -5.69
CA ASN A 55 8.13 -7.44 -5.19
C ASN A 55 7.60 -8.86 -5.32
N TRP A 56 8.48 -9.85 -5.20
CA TRP A 56 8.15 -11.25 -5.27
C TRP A 56 8.66 -12.01 -4.04
N PRO A 57 7.85 -12.87 -3.38
CA PRO A 57 8.27 -13.53 -2.16
C PRO A 57 9.27 -14.66 -2.45
N ILE A 58 10.22 -14.86 -1.55
CA ILE A 58 11.20 -15.94 -1.61
C ILE A 58 10.86 -16.95 -0.53
N GLY A 59 10.19 -18.02 -0.95
CA GLY A 59 9.62 -19.00 -0.05
C GLY A 59 8.40 -18.51 0.74
N CYS A 60 7.85 -19.37 1.58
CA CYS A 60 6.75 -19.02 2.47
C CYS A 60 6.88 -19.79 3.80
N GLY A 61 6.12 -19.38 4.81
CA GLY A 61 6.16 -20.01 6.12
C GLY A 61 7.53 -19.86 6.79
N LYS A 62 8.08 -20.99 7.23
CA LYS A 62 9.41 -21.01 7.86
C LYS A 62 10.55 -20.78 6.87
N GLU A 63 10.28 -20.98 5.60
CA GLU A 63 11.23 -20.78 4.50
C GLU A 63 11.13 -19.39 3.87
N PHE A 64 10.29 -18.51 4.40
CA PHE A 64 10.21 -17.11 3.95
C PHE A 64 11.52 -16.39 4.31
N LYS A 65 12.38 -16.20 3.31
CA LYS A 65 13.72 -15.64 3.47
C LYS A 65 13.81 -14.16 3.08
N GLY A 66 12.88 -13.67 2.27
CA GLY A 66 12.93 -12.31 1.77
C GLY A 66 11.98 -12.07 0.63
N VAL A 67 12.23 -10.98 -0.08
CA VAL A 67 11.53 -10.63 -1.31
C VAL A 67 12.51 -10.19 -2.39
N PHE A 68 12.15 -10.43 -3.65
CA PHE A 68 12.85 -9.83 -4.79
C PHE A 68 12.14 -8.55 -5.19
N ASP A 69 12.83 -7.41 -5.17
CA ASP A 69 12.30 -6.13 -5.64
C ASP A 69 12.45 -6.04 -7.17
N ARG A 70 11.32 -5.94 -7.87
CA ARG A 70 11.30 -5.92 -9.33
C ARG A 70 11.77 -4.59 -9.92
N ASN A 71 11.70 -3.48 -9.18
CA ASN A 71 12.20 -2.19 -9.66
C ASN A 71 13.71 -2.10 -9.61
N THR A 72 14.30 -2.51 -8.49
CA THR A 72 15.76 -2.46 -8.31
C THR A 72 16.46 -3.69 -8.84
N ARG A 73 15.70 -4.77 -9.12
CA ARG A 73 16.21 -6.10 -9.53
C ARG A 73 17.11 -6.73 -8.46
N LYS A 74 16.86 -6.43 -7.19
CA LYS A 74 17.63 -6.93 -6.07
C LYS A 74 16.81 -7.84 -5.18
N VAL A 75 17.49 -8.80 -4.58
CA VAL A 75 16.95 -9.61 -3.49
C VAL A 75 17.15 -8.85 -2.18
N LEU A 76 16.07 -8.69 -1.42
CA LEU A 76 16.09 -8.20 -0.05
C LEU A 76 15.90 -9.41 0.87
N ALA A 77 17.02 -9.94 1.38
CA ALA A 77 17.00 -11.05 2.34
C ALA A 77 16.83 -10.51 3.76
N PHE A 78 15.92 -11.11 4.51
CA PHE A 78 15.60 -10.68 5.87
C PHE A 78 16.15 -11.65 6.90
N SER A 79 16.91 -11.14 7.85
CA SER A 79 17.33 -11.88 9.02
C SER A 79 16.74 -11.28 10.30
N SER A 80 16.46 -12.12 11.29
CA SER A 80 15.81 -11.72 12.54
C SER A 80 16.74 -11.80 13.76
N ASP A 81 18.01 -11.60 13.60
CA ASP A 81 19.04 -11.80 14.63
C ASP A 81 19.19 -10.63 15.59
N GLY A 82 18.11 -10.07 16.10
CA GLY A 82 18.23 -9.06 17.13
C GLY A 82 16.90 -8.53 17.68
N ARG A 83 16.81 -8.42 19.01
CA ARG A 83 15.80 -7.62 19.69
C ARG A 83 16.45 -6.33 20.20
N ALA A 84 16.23 -5.21 19.50
CA ALA A 84 16.52 -3.90 20.06
C ALA A 84 15.22 -3.31 20.64
N ASN A 85 15.18 -3.02 21.93
CA ASN A 85 14.04 -2.40 22.64
C ASN A 85 12.67 -3.12 22.48
N GLY A 86 12.67 -4.46 22.37
CA GLY A 86 11.41 -5.22 22.25
C GLY A 86 10.83 -5.26 20.82
N VAL A 87 11.38 -4.50 19.88
CA VAL A 87 11.04 -4.53 18.47
C VAL A 87 12.06 -5.41 17.74
N LYS A 88 11.60 -6.34 16.92
CA LYS A 88 12.49 -7.11 16.03
C LYS A 88 13.12 -6.14 15.04
N LYS A 89 14.44 -5.95 15.14
CA LYS A 89 15.20 -5.27 14.11
C LYS A 89 15.37 -6.24 12.95
N VAL A 90 14.99 -5.83 11.76
CA VAL A 90 15.21 -6.56 10.53
C VAL A 90 16.52 -6.05 9.97
N ASP A 91 17.48 -6.94 9.80
CA ASP A 91 18.68 -6.65 9.04
C ASP A 91 18.42 -7.07 7.59
N GLU A 92 18.46 -6.12 6.67
CA GLU A 92 18.28 -6.37 5.25
C GLU A 92 19.64 -6.53 4.58
N THR A 93 19.78 -7.60 3.82
CA THR A 93 20.95 -7.81 2.95
C THR A 93 20.49 -7.72 1.52
N GLU A 94 21.02 -6.78 0.76
CA GLU A 94 20.77 -6.64 -0.66
C GLU A 94 21.76 -7.48 -1.46
N ALA A 95 21.27 -8.21 -2.45
CA ALA A 95 22.08 -8.95 -3.40
C ALA A 95 21.46 -8.94 -4.80
N GLU A 96 22.25 -9.01 -5.85
CA GLU A 96 21.74 -9.18 -7.21
C GLU A 96 21.31 -10.63 -7.46
N LEU A 97 20.33 -10.84 -8.34
CA LEU A 97 19.76 -12.17 -8.60
C LEU A 97 20.81 -13.22 -9.03
N GLY A 98 21.90 -12.81 -9.64
CA GLY A 98 23.00 -13.68 -10.07
C GLY A 98 24.20 -13.73 -9.11
N ASP A 99 24.08 -13.14 -7.92
CA ASP A 99 25.19 -13.10 -6.96
C ASP A 99 25.36 -14.47 -6.28
N PRO A 100 26.57 -15.07 -6.33
CA PRO A 100 26.86 -16.32 -5.59
C PRO A 100 26.59 -16.23 -4.08
N ALA A 101 26.62 -15.04 -3.48
CA ALA A 101 26.26 -14.83 -2.08
C ALA A 101 24.82 -15.21 -1.77
N LEU A 102 23.92 -15.22 -2.78
CA LEU A 102 22.55 -15.69 -2.61
C LEU A 102 22.46 -17.18 -2.29
N ASP A 103 23.39 -18.01 -2.77
CA ASP A 103 23.40 -19.45 -2.47
C ASP A 103 23.72 -19.72 -0.99
N GLU A 104 24.38 -18.77 -0.31
CA GLU A 104 24.61 -18.84 1.14
C GLU A 104 23.39 -18.35 1.95
N LEU A 105 22.63 -17.41 1.40
CA LEU A 105 21.43 -16.82 2.03
C LEU A 105 20.18 -17.65 1.78
N LEU A 106 20.06 -18.16 0.57
CA LEU A 106 18.97 -19.00 0.09
C LEU A 106 19.46 -20.43 -0.11
N THR A 107 18.57 -21.39 0.01
CA THR A 107 18.91 -22.73 -0.47
C THR A 107 18.99 -22.74 -2.00
N PRO A 108 19.82 -23.59 -2.62
CA PRO A 108 19.89 -23.68 -4.09
C PRO A 108 18.53 -23.92 -4.77
N TYR A 109 17.63 -24.62 -4.08
CA TYR A 109 16.26 -24.85 -4.52
C TYR A 109 15.45 -23.52 -4.59
N LEU A 110 15.46 -22.74 -3.51
CA LEU A 110 14.75 -21.44 -3.46
C LEU A 110 15.33 -20.43 -4.44
N HIS A 111 16.64 -20.45 -4.64
CA HIS A 111 17.28 -19.59 -5.63
C HIS A 111 16.83 -19.94 -7.05
N GLN A 112 16.86 -21.22 -7.43
CA GLN A 112 16.40 -21.65 -8.75
C GLN A 112 14.91 -21.36 -8.96
N GLN A 113 14.08 -21.66 -7.95
CA GLN A 113 12.65 -21.35 -7.99
C GLN A 113 12.42 -19.85 -8.22
N LEU A 114 13.14 -18.99 -7.51
CA LEU A 114 13.04 -17.54 -7.70
C LEU A 114 13.38 -17.12 -9.13
N VAL A 115 14.47 -17.65 -9.70
CA VAL A 115 14.87 -17.36 -11.08
C VAL A 115 13.76 -17.74 -12.06
N ASP A 116 13.25 -18.97 -11.95
CA ASP A 116 12.20 -19.49 -12.84
C ASP A 116 10.90 -18.65 -12.74
N GLU A 117 10.50 -18.27 -11.52
CA GLU A 117 9.30 -17.45 -11.28
C GLU A 117 9.47 -16.01 -11.81
N ILE A 118 10.66 -15.42 -11.67
CA ILE A 118 10.94 -14.07 -12.18
C ILE A 118 11.00 -14.09 -13.73
N GLU A 119 11.57 -15.12 -14.36
CA GLU A 119 11.53 -15.27 -15.81
C GLU A 119 10.09 -15.38 -16.32
N LEU A 120 9.24 -16.14 -15.62
CA LEU A 120 7.83 -16.27 -15.95
C LEU A 120 7.09 -14.93 -15.82
N LEU A 121 7.34 -14.20 -14.73
CA LEU A 121 6.75 -12.87 -14.51
C LEU A 121 7.18 -11.86 -15.57
N ASP A 122 8.46 -11.84 -15.93
CA ASP A 122 9.00 -10.92 -16.93
C ASP A 122 8.51 -11.26 -18.34
N GLY A 123 8.24 -12.55 -18.60
CA GLY A 123 7.69 -13.00 -19.88
C GLY A 123 6.18 -12.78 -20.05
N ALA A 124 5.43 -12.75 -18.94
CA ALA A 124 3.96 -12.67 -18.94
C ALA A 124 3.41 -11.29 -18.56
N ALA A 125 4.20 -10.46 -17.88
CA ALA A 125 3.70 -9.20 -17.31
C ALA A 125 3.75 -8.05 -18.32
N GLU A 126 2.69 -7.26 -18.35
CA GLU A 126 2.72 -5.90 -18.90
C GLU A 126 3.74 -5.06 -18.10
N GLU A 127 4.30 -4.03 -18.74
CA GLU A 127 5.16 -3.07 -18.05
C GLU A 127 4.35 -2.32 -16.96
N PHE A 128 5.06 -1.92 -15.89
CA PHE A 128 4.46 -1.11 -14.84
C PHE A 128 3.98 0.24 -15.38
N ASP A 129 2.71 0.53 -15.21
CA ASP A 129 2.08 1.76 -15.68
C ASP A 129 1.51 2.56 -14.49
N LEU A 130 2.22 3.62 -14.12
CA LEU A 130 1.81 4.51 -13.03
C LEU A 130 0.48 5.21 -13.32
N ASP A 131 0.21 5.56 -14.57
CA ASP A 131 -1.05 6.22 -14.92
C ASP A 131 -2.25 5.28 -14.74
N LYS A 132 -2.09 3.98 -15.02
CA LYS A 132 -3.11 2.98 -14.69
C LYS A 132 -3.33 2.86 -13.17
N VAL A 133 -2.24 2.92 -12.37
CA VAL A 133 -2.35 2.93 -10.91
C VAL A 133 -3.13 4.15 -10.43
N LEU A 134 -2.79 5.34 -10.92
CA LEU A 134 -3.43 6.60 -10.53
C LEU A 134 -4.92 6.65 -10.92
N ARG A 135 -5.32 5.94 -12.00
CA ARG A 135 -6.72 5.80 -12.38
C ARG A 135 -7.47 4.67 -11.65
N GLY A 136 -6.78 3.89 -10.81
CA GLY A 136 -7.37 2.74 -10.11
C GLY A 136 -7.64 1.53 -11.01
N GLU A 137 -6.95 1.41 -12.14
CA GLU A 137 -7.05 0.31 -13.10
C GLU A 137 -6.01 -0.79 -12.86
N LEU A 138 -4.95 -0.47 -12.13
CA LEU A 138 -3.84 -1.35 -11.76
C LEU A 138 -3.55 -1.24 -10.28
N SER A 139 -3.47 -2.38 -9.57
CA SER A 139 -3.07 -2.43 -8.17
C SER A 139 -1.61 -2.88 -8.03
N PRO A 140 -0.71 -2.05 -7.49
CA PRO A 140 0.60 -2.51 -7.06
C PRO A 140 0.46 -3.52 -5.91
N VAL A 141 1.05 -4.71 -6.07
CA VAL A 141 1.00 -5.80 -5.09
C VAL A 141 2.36 -5.96 -4.43
N PHE A 142 2.33 -6.10 -3.11
CA PHE A 142 3.50 -6.34 -2.28
C PHE A 142 3.29 -7.57 -1.42
N PHE A 143 4.33 -8.37 -1.27
CA PHE A 143 4.34 -9.52 -0.37
C PHE A 143 5.22 -9.24 0.85
N GLY A 144 4.79 -9.73 2.01
CA GLY A 144 5.57 -9.54 3.22
C GLY A 144 4.93 -10.13 4.47
N SER A 145 5.49 -9.79 5.63
CA SER A 145 4.97 -10.16 6.93
C SER A 145 5.06 -8.98 7.91
N ALA A 146 3.93 -8.42 8.27
CA ALA A 146 3.87 -7.34 9.24
C ALA A 146 4.26 -7.80 10.65
N LEU A 147 4.08 -9.10 10.99
CA LEU A 147 4.47 -9.63 12.30
C LEU A 147 5.99 -9.67 12.47
N THR A 148 6.71 -10.01 11.42
CA THR A 148 8.18 -10.05 11.41
C THR A 148 8.80 -8.74 10.94
N ASN A 149 7.98 -7.82 10.45
CA ASN A 149 8.38 -6.56 9.84
C ASN A 149 9.12 -6.73 8.49
N PHE A 150 8.95 -7.88 7.84
CA PHE A 150 9.60 -8.20 6.57
C PHE A 150 8.81 -7.59 5.40
N GLY A 151 9.49 -6.79 4.56
CA GLY A 151 8.91 -6.16 3.39
C GLY A 151 7.98 -4.97 3.68
N VAL A 152 7.84 -4.53 4.94
CA VAL A 152 6.98 -3.40 5.32
C VAL A 152 7.61 -2.08 4.95
N GLU A 153 8.90 -1.90 5.20
CA GLU A 153 9.61 -0.66 4.87
C GLU A 153 9.64 -0.40 3.36
N PRO A 154 10.06 -1.35 2.50
CA PRO A 154 9.96 -1.19 1.04
C PRO A 154 8.53 -0.91 0.54
N PHE A 155 7.52 -1.51 1.17
CA PHE A 155 6.13 -1.18 0.86
C PHE A 155 5.79 0.27 1.17
N LEU A 156 6.15 0.78 2.35
CA LEU A 156 5.87 2.16 2.74
C LEU A 156 6.60 3.18 1.88
N GLU A 157 7.84 2.92 1.51
CA GLU A 157 8.62 3.76 0.60
C GLU A 157 7.96 3.84 -0.79
N ASN A 158 7.59 2.70 -1.35
CA ASN A 158 6.86 2.66 -2.61
C ASN A 158 5.49 3.31 -2.51
N PHE A 159 4.76 3.10 -1.40
CA PHE A 159 3.48 3.74 -1.16
C PHE A 159 3.62 5.27 -1.18
N LEU A 160 4.61 5.83 -0.49
CA LEU A 160 4.87 7.28 -0.50
C LEU A 160 5.23 7.80 -1.89
N ARG A 161 6.01 7.04 -2.65
CA ARG A 161 6.45 7.42 -4.00
C ARG A 161 5.33 7.37 -5.03
N LEU A 162 4.44 6.38 -4.94
CA LEU A 162 3.42 6.11 -5.94
C LEU A 162 2.05 6.71 -5.61
N THR A 163 1.86 7.18 -4.36
CA THR A 163 0.58 7.79 -3.95
C THR A 163 0.45 9.19 -4.54
N PRO A 164 -0.68 9.51 -5.18
CA PRO A 164 -0.91 10.85 -5.72
C PRO A 164 -1.13 11.87 -4.61
N THR A 165 -0.88 13.13 -4.94
CA THR A 165 -1.33 14.25 -4.12
C THR A 165 -2.86 14.29 -4.06
N PRO A 166 -3.47 14.95 -3.04
CA PRO A 166 -4.91 15.12 -2.98
C PRO A 166 -5.46 15.74 -4.27
N LEU A 167 -6.52 15.14 -4.80
CA LEU A 167 -7.15 15.65 -6.01
C LEU A 167 -7.84 17.00 -5.76
N ALA A 168 -7.78 17.87 -6.75
CA ALA A 168 -8.51 19.12 -6.78
C ALA A 168 -10.01 18.91 -6.59
N ARG A 169 -10.69 19.84 -5.94
CA ARG A 169 -12.14 19.81 -5.74
C ARG A 169 -12.79 20.89 -6.63
N VAL A 170 -14.00 20.61 -7.04
CA VAL A 170 -14.80 21.60 -7.77
C VAL A 170 -15.74 22.27 -6.79
N ASP A 171 -15.74 23.59 -6.77
CA ASP A 171 -16.71 24.40 -6.05
C ASP A 171 -18.09 24.22 -6.72
N SER A 172 -19.07 23.80 -5.95
CA SER A 172 -20.40 23.52 -6.49
C SER A 172 -21.22 24.76 -6.86
N LEU A 173 -20.83 25.94 -6.37
CA LEU A 173 -21.50 27.20 -6.64
C LEU A 173 -20.89 27.92 -7.83
N THR A 174 -19.57 27.99 -7.88
CA THR A 174 -18.84 28.71 -8.93
C THR A 174 -18.43 27.85 -10.10
N GLY A 175 -18.35 26.54 -9.92
CA GLY A 175 -17.78 25.61 -10.90
C GLY A 175 -16.26 25.65 -11.01
N GLU A 176 -15.59 26.46 -10.18
CA GLU A 176 -14.15 26.59 -10.20
C GLU A 176 -13.45 25.39 -9.58
N THR A 177 -12.32 25.03 -10.16
CA THR A 177 -11.45 23.99 -9.60
C THR A 177 -10.59 24.57 -8.51
N VAL A 178 -10.71 24.00 -7.30
CA VAL A 178 -9.92 24.36 -6.13
C VAL A 178 -8.65 23.52 -6.10
N ASP A 179 -7.51 24.15 -6.44
CA ASP A 179 -6.20 23.51 -6.34
C ASP A 179 -5.84 23.28 -4.86
N PRO A 180 -5.48 22.03 -4.45
CA PRO A 180 -5.08 21.77 -3.07
C PRO A 180 -3.84 22.55 -2.61
N CYS A 181 -2.98 22.96 -3.54
CA CYS A 181 -1.74 23.68 -3.24
C CYS A 181 -1.90 25.22 -3.22
N ARG A 182 -3.10 25.76 -3.47
CA ARG A 182 -3.30 27.21 -3.39
C ARG A 182 -3.21 27.70 -1.93
N ASP A 183 -2.76 28.93 -1.74
CA ASP A 183 -2.56 29.52 -0.39
C ASP A 183 -3.87 29.85 0.33
N GLU A 184 -4.93 30.13 -0.42
CA GLU A 184 -6.23 30.46 0.14
C GLU A 184 -6.85 29.25 0.85
N PHE A 185 -7.24 29.45 2.12
CA PHE A 185 -7.86 28.39 2.91
C PHE A 185 -9.28 28.10 2.42
N SER A 186 -9.53 26.83 2.15
CA SER A 186 -10.88 26.32 1.96
C SER A 186 -11.04 24.93 2.58
N ALA A 187 -12.22 24.67 3.11
CA ALA A 187 -12.51 23.41 3.78
C ALA A 187 -14.01 23.13 3.81
N PHE A 188 -14.39 21.89 4.10
CA PHE A 188 -15.78 21.53 4.40
C PHE A 188 -15.88 20.61 5.62
N ILE A 189 -16.98 20.73 6.36
CA ILE A 189 -17.27 19.87 7.48
C ILE A 189 -18.03 18.65 6.97
N PHE A 190 -17.45 17.45 7.14
CA PHE A 190 -18.06 16.20 6.69
C PHE A 190 -18.71 15.38 7.80
N LYS A 191 -18.42 15.72 9.06
CA LYS A 191 -18.99 15.02 10.23
C LYS A 191 -18.98 15.94 11.44
N ILE A 192 -20.08 15.89 12.21
CA ILE A 192 -20.16 16.48 13.54
C ILE A 192 -20.50 15.36 14.51
N GLN A 193 -19.69 15.19 15.55
CA GLN A 193 -19.91 14.17 16.57
C GLN A 193 -20.04 14.82 17.94
N ALA A 194 -21.14 14.52 18.64
CA ALA A 194 -21.40 14.96 20.00
C ALA A 194 -20.92 13.93 21.02
N ASN A 195 -20.67 14.37 22.23
CA ASN A 195 -20.43 13.52 23.42
C ASN A 195 -19.30 12.50 23.28
N MET A 196 -18.20 12.86 22.63
CA MET A 196 -17.00 12.01 22.59
C MET A 196 -16.38 11.84 23.97
N ASN A 197 -16.45 12.87 24.80
CA ASN A 197 -16.14 12.78 26.22
C ASN A 197 -17.42 12.87 27.02
N LYS A 198 -17.77 11.84 27.80
CA LYS A 198 -18.99 11.78 28.61
C LYS A 198 -19.05 12.88 29.69
N ALA A 199 -17.90 13.45 30.07
CA ALA A 199 -17.80 14.54 31.07
C ALA A 199 -18.08 15.93 30.44
N HIS A 200 -18.08 16.06 29.13
CA HIS A 200 -18.30 17.32 28.42
C HIS A 200 -19.38 17.16 27.35
N ARG A 201 -20.23 18.19 27.26
CA ARG A 201 -21.28 18.25 26.21
C ARG A 201 -20.80 18.91 24.93
N ASP A 202 -19.51 18.70 24.59
CA ASP A 202 -18.89 19.32 23.45
C ASP A 202 -19.27 18.59 22.15
N ARG A 203 -19.27 19.34 21.07
CA ARG A 203 -19.41 18.82 19.71
C ARG A 203 -18.08 19.01 18.98
N ILE A 204 -17.61 17.96 18.35
CA ILE A 204 -16.41 18.01 17.52
C ILE A 204 -16.82 17.98 16.06
N ALA A 205 -16.41 19.01 15.32
CA ALA A 205 -16.56 19.05 13.89
C ALA A 205 -15.29 18.49 13.21
N PHE A 206 -15.48 17.52 12.34
CA PHE A 206 -14.40 16.96 11.51
C PHE A 206 -14.40 17.70 10.18
N MET A 207 -13.32 18.41 9.93
CA MET A 207 -13.16 19.26 8.76
C MET A 207 -12.13 18.67 7.80
N ARG A 208 -12.47 18.61 6.53
CA ARG A 208 -11.52 18.30 5.45
C ARG A 208 -11.01 19.62 4.86
N ILE A 209 -9.73 19.87 4.98
CA ILE A 209 -9.04 20.98 4.33
C ILE A 209 -8.91 20.62 2.84
N CYS A 210 -9.36 21.50 1.96
CA CYS A 210 -9.28 21.35 0.52
C CYS A 210 -8.11 22.13 -0.08
N SER A 211 -7.75 23.27 0.52
CA SER A 211 -6.62 24.12 0.12
C SER A 211 -6.16 24.99 1.27
N GLY A 212 -4.98 25.55 1.14
CA GLY A 212 -4.39 26.45 2.12
C GLY A 212 -4.03 25.78 3.44
N LYS A 213 -3.81 26.58 4.47
CA LYS A 213 -3.35 26.13 5.78
C LYS A 213 -4.36 26.53 6.87
N PHE A 214 -4.66 25.59 7.75
CA PHE A 214 -5.46 25.86 8.94
C PHE A 214 -4.56 26.13 10.14
N GLU A 215 -4.84 27.23 10.84
CA GLU A 215 -4.15 27.58 12.09
C GLU A 215 -5.15 27.80 13.23
N ARG A 216 -4.73 27.47 14.46
CA ARG A 216 -5.57 27.65 15.62
C ARG A 216 -5.84 29.14 15.87
N GLY A 217 -7.11 29.50 16.00
CA GLY A 217 -7.53 30.89 16.23
C GLY A 217 -7.69 31.73 14.97
N MET A 218 -7.48 31.14 13.76
CA MET A 218 -7.83 31.85 12.52
C MET A 218 -9.32 32.08 12.40
N GLU A 219 -9.69 33.18 11.77
CA GLU A 219 -11.07 33.45 11.39
C GLU A 219 -11.33 32.85 9.99
N ALA A 220 -12.47 32.20 9.83
CA ALA A 220 -12.90 31.63 8.56
C ALA A 220 -14.33 32.10 8.24
N PHE A 221 -14.58 32.32 6.96
CA PHE A 221 -15.92 32.70 6.50
C PHE A 221 -16.76 31.42 6.27
N HIS A 222 -17.95 31.38 6.85
CA HIS A 222 -18.91 30.30 6.63
C HIS A 222 -19.85 30.68 5.49
N VAL A 223 -19.81 29.89 4.41
CA VAL A 223 -20.48 30.22 3.14
C VAL A 223 -21.99 29.86 3.15
N GLN A 224 -22.41 28.98 4.06
CA GLN A 224 -23.82 28.52 4.18
C GLN A 224 -24.62 29.38 5.12
#